data_b42813b1cf4a629660475e259a7ccac5
#
_entry.id   b42813b1cf4a629660475e259a7ccac5
#
_cell.length_a   1.000
_cell.length_b   1.000
_cell.length_c   1.000
_cell.angle_alpha   90.00
_cell.angle_beta   90.00
_cell.angle_gamma   90.00
#
_symmetry.space_group_name_H-M   'P 1'
#
loop_
_entity.id
_entity.type
_entity.pdbx_description
1 polymer ?
#
loop_
_entity_poly.entity_id
_entity_poly.type
_entity_poly.pdbx_seq_one_letter_code
_entity_poly.pdbx_strand_id
1 'polypeptide(L)'
;MPQPDLLKQYGLSVTDSRTKILGLFLNSTGALAHADIEKSTAANFDRVTVYRTLQTFVEKGIIHQIPTTDNVILYALCKHNNCTQGLHKDEHVHFICTTCHKTTCLDDVLIPEVKLPMHFIKKQAAMVVNGVCGICG
;
A
#
# COMPACT_ATOMS: atom_id res chain seq x y z
N MET A 1 3.16 8.58 15.31
CA MET A 1 3.13 7.45 16.25
C MET A 1 4.39 6.61 16.13
N PRO A 2 5.00 6.21 17.25
CA PRO A 2 6.11 5.26 17.18
C PRO A 2 5.66 3.91 16.59
N GLN A 3 6.53 3.28 15.82
CA GLN A 3 6.22 2.01 15.19
C GLN A 3 5.76 0.92 16.16
N PRO A 4 6.39 0.74 17.34
CA PRO A 4 5.93 -0.28 18.28
C PRO A 4 4.49 -0.10 18.73
N ASP A 5 4.07 1.14 18.98
CA ASP A 5 2.71 1.43 19.40
C ASP A 5 1.70 1.13 18.31
N LEU A 6 2.05 1.46 17.07
CA LEU A 6 1.19 1.20 15.93
C LEU A 6 1.00 -0.31 15.72
N LEU A 7 2.09 -1.09 15.84
CA LEU A 7 2.00 -2.55 15.75
C LEU A 7 1.08 -3.14 16.81
N LYS A 8 1.18 -2.65 18.03
CA LYS A 8 0.33 -3.12 19.13
C LYS A 8 -1.14 -2.80 18.90
N GLN A 9 -1.44 -1.65 18.30
CA GLN A 9 -2.81 -1.29 17.95
C GLN A 9 -3.46 -2.29 17.00
N TYR A 10 -2.67 -2.89 16.12
CA TYR A 10 -3.15 -3.89 15.17
C TYR A 10 -3.04 -5.32 15.71
N GLY A 11 -2.72 -5.48 16.97
CA GLY A 11 -2.61 -6.78 17.61
C GLY A 11 -1.38 -7.58 17.20
N LEU A 12 -0.34 -6.89 16.75
CA LEU A 12 0.90 -7.53 16.32
C LEU A 12 1.99 -7.40 17.38
N SER A 13 2.76 -8.46 17.55
CA SER A 13 3.95 -8.39 18.38
C SER A 13 5.03 -7.55 17.70
N VAL A 14 5.85 -6.89 18.53
CA VAL A 14 6.92 -6.04 18.03
C VAL A 14 8.13 -6.90 17.69
N THR A 15 8.54 -6.85 16.42
CA THR A 15 9.74 -7.53 15.94
C THR A 15 10.61 -6.53 15.17
N ASP A 16 11.89 -6.84 14.98
CA ASP A 16 12.79 -5.95 14.25
C ASP A 16 12.34 -5.77 12.81
N SER A 17 11.93 -6.85 12.14
CA SER A 17 11.47 -6.77 10.76
C SER A 17 10.21 -5.92 10.63
N ARG A 18 9.24 -6.11 11.50
CA ARG A 18 8.00 -5.33 11.49
C ARG A 18 8.28 -3.85 11.76
N THR A 19 9.10 -3.56 12.75
CA THR A 19 9.44 -2.18 13.11
C THR A 19 10.16 -1.47 11.98
N LYS A 20 11.15 -2.10 11.38
CA LYS A 20 11.92 -1.50 10.29
C LYS A 20 11.09 -1.28 9.04
N ILE A 21 10.34 -2.28 8.63
CA ILE A 21 9.53 -2.20 7.42
C ILE A 21 8.42 -1.17 7.59
N LEU A 22 7.75 -1.15 8.74
CA LEU A 22 6.74 -0.13 9.01
C LEU A 22 7.35 1.28 8.99
N GLY A 23 8.57 1.44 9.51
CA GLY A 23 9.29 2.70 9.46
C GLY A 23 9.55 3.20 8.05
N LEU A 24 9.83 2.30 7.12
CA LEU A 24 10.00 2.68 5.72
C LEU A 24 8.72 3.30 5.15
N PHE A 25 7.56 2.74 5.46
CA PHE A 25 6.29 3.28 5.02
C PHE A 25 5.97 4.61 5.67
N LEU A 26 6.24 4.75 6.96
CA LEU A 26 5.97 5.98 7.70
C LEU A 26 6.85 7.15 7.21
N ASN A 27 8.06 6.86 6.76
CA ASN A 27 8.99 7.86 6.26
C ASN A 27 8.83 8.11 4.76
N SER A 28 8.04 7.31 4.08
CA SER A 28 7.79 7.46 2.64
C SER A 28 6.64 8.43 2.41
N THR A 29 6.76 9.23 1.35
CA THR A 29 5.69 10.15 0.93
C THR A 29 4.75 9.53 -0.10
N GLY A 30 4.97 8.28 -0.48
CA GLY A 30 4.16 7.59 -1.47
C GLY A 30 4.22 6.08 -1.28
N ALA A 31 3.81 5.35 -2.29
CA ALA A 31 3.85 3.90 -2.28
C ALA A 31 5.26 3.37 -2.49
N LEU A 32 5.52 2.17 -1.98
CA LEU A 32 6.81 1.49 -2.12
C LEU A 32 6.60 0.18 -2.88
N ALA A 33 7.52 -0.13 -3.79
CA ALA A 33 7.55 -1.42 -4.45
C ALA A 33 8.25 -2.45 -3.57
N HIS A 34 7.93 -3.73 -3.75
CA HIS A 34 8.57 -4.82 -3.03
C HIS A 34 10.11 -4.75 -3.18
N ALA A 35 10.58 -4.49 -4.40
CA ALA A 35 12.02 -4.39 -4.67
C ALA A 35 12.69 -3.27 -3.87
N ASP A 36 12.02 -2.14 -3.69
CA ASP A 36 12.56 -1.02 -2.90
C ASP A 36 12.69 -1.41 -1.43
N ILE A 37 11.73 -2.14 -0.92
CA ILE A 37 11.74 -2.59 0.48
C ILE A 37 12.84 -3.64 0.68
N GLU A 38 12.96 -4.60 -0.25
CA GLU A 38 14.04 -5.59 -0.19
C GLU A 38 15.41 -4.93 -0.19
N LYS A 39 15.61 -3.97 -1.09
CA LYS A 39 16.89 -3.26 -1.21
C LYS A 39 17.25 -2.51 0.06
N SER A 40 16.27 -1.87 0.70
CA SER A 40 16.47 -1.12 1.92
C SER A 40 16.75 -2.01 3.13
N THR A 41 16.31 -3.26 3.10
CA THR A 41 16.40 -4.19 4.23
C THR A 41 17.33 -5.38 3.98
N ALA A 42 17.97 -5.46 2.81
CA ALA A 42 18.76 -6.61 2.40
C ALA A 42 19.89 -6.97 3.36
N ALA A 43 20.48 -5.97 4.04
CA ALA A 43 21.55 -6.19 5.01
C ALA A 43 21.05 -6.80 6.34
N ASN A 44 19.76 -6.73 6.62
CA ASN A 44 19.19 -7.10 7.91
C ASN A 44 18.25 -8.29 7.85
N PHE A 45 17.52 -8.44 6.74
CA PHE A 45 16.46 -9.46 6.62
C PHE A 45 16.52 -10.13 5.28
N ASP A 46 16.14 -11.41 5.24
CA ASP A 46 16.07 -12.16 4.00
C ASP A 46 14.76 -11.85 3.26
N ARG A 47 14.67 -12.29 2.02
CA ARG A 47 13.51 -12.05 1.16
C ARG A 47 12.22 -12.63 1.75
N VAL A 48 12.30 -13.81 2.35
CA VAL A 48 11.14 -14.49 2.92
C VAL A 48 10.59 -13.70 4.11
N THR A 49 11.47 -13.19 4.97
CA THR A 49 11.07 -12.38 6.12
C THR A 49 10.37 -11.10 5.67
N VAL A 50 10.92 -10.42 4.65
CA VAL A 50 10.32 -9.20 4.09
C VAL A 50 8.93 -9.51 3.53
N TYR A 51 8.82 -10.57 2.74
CA TYR A 51 7.55 -10.96 2.14
C TYR A 51 6.49 -11.28 3.18
N ARG A 52 6.84 -12.06 4.19
CA ARG A 52 5.92 -12.43 5.28
C ARG A 52 5.45 -11.22 6.06
N THR A 53 6.35 -10.26 6.31
CA THR A 53 6.00 -9.04 7.02
C THR A 53 5.01 -8.20 6.21
N LEU A 54 5.23 -8.07 4.91
CA LEU A 54 4.31 -7.34 4.03
C LEU A 54 2.94 -8.02 3.98
N GLN A 55 2.90 -9.35 3.88
CA GLN A 55 1.64 -10.09 3.88
C GLN A 55 0.87 -9.89 5.19
N THR A 56 1.56 -9.94 6.31
CA THR A 56 0.95 -9.69 7.61
C THR A 56 0.35 -8.29 7.67
N PHE A 57 1.06 -7.28 7.17
CA PHE A 57 0.58 -5.91 7.16
C PHE A 57 -0.65 -5.74 6.28
N VAL A 58 -0.68 -6.41 5.13
CA VAL A 58 -1.86 -6.38 4.26
C VAL A 58 -3.06 -7.03 4.95
N GLU A 59 -2.86 -8.19 5.55
CA GLU A 59 -3.92 -8.91 6.26
C GLU A 59 -4.51 -8.11 7.42
N LYS A 60 -3.67 -7.36 8.12
CA LYS A 60 -4.10 -6.55 9.26
C LYS A 60 -4.65 -5.18 8.86
N GLY A 61 -4.58 -4.81 7.60
CA GLY A 61 -5.07 -3.54 7.12
C GLY A 61 -4.14 -2.36 7.39
N ILE A 62 -2.87 -2.62 7.69
CA ILE A 62 -1.87 -1.55 7.90
C ILE A 62 -1.48 -0.95 6.57
N ILE A 63 -1.27 -1.78 5.57
CA ILE A 63 -0.96 -1.36 4.21
C ILE A 63 -1.94 -2.02 3.23
N HIS A 64 -2.02 -1.46 2.04
CA HIS A 64 -2.79 -2.07 0.96
C HIS A 64 -1.93 -2.19 -0.30
N GLN A 65 -2.30 -3.12 -1.17
CA GLN A 65 -1.62 -3.35 -2.43
C GLN A 65 -2.22 -2.47 -3.51
N ILE A 66 -1.36 -1.91 -4.35
CA ILE A 66 -1.77 -1.11 -5.50
C ILE A 66 -1.29 -1.83 -6.76
N PRO A 67 -2.19 -2.41 -7.56
CA PRO A 67 -1.80 -3.05 -8.81
C PRO A 67 -1.38 -1.98 -9.83
N THR A 68 -0.36 -2.29 -10.62
CA THR A 68 0.09 -1.42 -11.69
C THR A 68 0.03 -2.13 -13.03
N THR A 69 0.14 -1.36 -14.12
CA THR A 69 0.10 -1.91 -15.48
C THR A 69 1.34 -2.74 -15.81
N ASP A 70 2.43 -2.60 -15.06
CA ASP A 70 3.70 -3.28 -15.31
C ASP A 70 3.88 -4.57 -14.52
N ASN A 71 2.80 -5.10 -13.94
CA ASN A 71 2.82 -6.28 -13.06
C ASN A 71 3.64 -6.07 -11.78
N VAL A 72 4.01 -4.84 -11.48
CA VAL A 72 4.68 -4.49 -10.23
C VAL A 72 3.63 -4.19 -9.20
N ILE A 73 3.73 -4.80 -8.01
CA ILE A 73 2.82 -4.51 -6.91
C ILE A 73 3.45 -3.43 -6.04
N LEU A 74 2.72 -2.34 -5.84
CA LEU A 74 3.10 -1.30 -4.92
C LEU A 74 2.33 -1.47 -3.61
N TYR A 75 2.92 -1.01 -2.53
CA TYR A 75 2.30 -1.04 -1.20
C TYR A 75 2.26 0.38 -0.63
N ALA A 76 1.17 0.72 0.02
CA ALA A 76 1.01 2.04 0.65
C ALA A 76 0.29 1.89 1.99
N LEU A 77 0.58 2.81 2.92
CA LEU A 77 -0.12 2.85 4.20
C LEU A 77 -1.60 3.14 3.98
N CYS A 78 -2.44 2.47 4.74
CA CYS A 78 -3.85 2.79 4.80
C CYS A 78 -4.03 4.07 5.62
N LYS A 79 -4.51 5.12 4.97
CA LYS A 79 -4.69 6.43 5.60
C LYS A 79 -6.04 6.60 6.26
N HIS A 80 -6.94 5.67 6.03
CA HIS A 80 -8.31 5.75 6.52
C HIS A 80 -8.59 4.69 7.55
N ASN A 81 -9.45 5.01 8.50
CA ASN A 81 -9.90 4.06 9.51
C ASN A 81 -10.74 2.91 8.94
N ASN A 82 -10.97 2.94 7.63
CA ASN A 82 -11.77 1.95 6.92
C ASN A 82 -10.97 0.74 6.46
N CYS A 83 -9.64 0.76 6.62
CA CYS A 83 -8.82 -0.41 6.31
C CYS A 83 -8.97 -1.42 7.43
N THR A 84 -9.91 -2.33 7.28
CA THR A 84 -10.10 -3.44 8.20
C THR A 84 -9.44 -4.69 7.64
N GLN A 85 -9.25 -5.68 8.51
CA GLN A 85 -8.53 -6.91 8.18
C GLN A 85 -9.05 -7.54 6.89
N GLY A 86 -8.24 -7.50 5.84
CA GLY A 86 -8.55 -8.10 4.56
C GLY A 86 -9.67 -7.44 3.77
N LEU A 87 -10.35 -6.45 4.35
CA LEU A 87 -11.44 -5.74 3.70
C LEU A 87 -11.06 -4.27 3.55
N HIS A 88 -10.35 -3.96 2.48
CA HIS A 88 -10.03 -2.59 2.15
C HIS A 88 -11.21 -1.94 1.45
N LYS A 89 -11.86 -1.04 2.14
CA LYS A 89 -12.91 -0.22 1.55
C LYS A 89 -12.35 1.05 0.91
N ASP A 90 -11.04 1.15 0.82
CA ASP A 90 -10.36 2.28 0.20
C ASP A 90 -10.46 2.19 -1.31
N GLU A 91 -11.66 2.34 -1.82
CA GLU A 91 -11.88 2.46 -3.24
C GLU A 91 -11.59 3.90 -3.65
N HIS A 92 -10.31 4.27 -3.69
CA HIS A 92 -9.93 5.60 -4.16
C HIS A 92 -8.94 5.49 -5.31
N VAL A 93 -8.78 6.60 -6.01
CA VAL A 93 -7.93 6.66 -7.19
C VAL A 93 -6.47 6.84 -6.76
N HIS A 94 -5.58 6.08 -7.39
CA HIS A 94 -4.14 6.23 -7.22
C HIS A 94 -3.56 6.86 -8.47
N PHE A 95 -2.73 7.88 -8.32
CA PHE A 95 -2.08 8.56 -9.43
C PHE A 95 -0.59 8.24 -9.45
N ILE A 96 -0.10 7.76 -10.58
CA ILE A 96 1.32 7.44 -10.77
C ILE A 96 1.90 8.45 -11.76
N CYS A 97 2.91 9.22 -11.30
CA CYS A 97 3.61 10.16 -12.16
C CYS A 97 4.62 9.39 -13.02
N THR A 98 4.53 9.57 -14.34
CA THR A 98 5.46 8.94 -15.26
C THR A 98 6.83 9.60 -15.28
N THR A 99 6.94 10.81 -14.76
CA THR A 99 8.19 11.56 -14.71
C THR A 99 8.99 11.29 -13.45
N CYS A 100 8.40 11.47 -12.28
CA CYS A 100 9.08 11.25 -11.00
C CYS A 100 8.79 9.90 -10.37
N HIS A 101 7.88 9.12 -10.95
CA HIS A 101 7.48 7.77 -10.51
C HIS A 101 6.83 7.73 -9.13
N LYS A 102 6.41 8.87 -8.61
CA LYS A 102 5.75 8.94 -7.32
C LYS A 102 4.29 8.53 -7.45
N THR A 103 3.80 7.73 -6.50
CA THR A 103 2.40 7.33 -6.43
C THR A 103 1.70 8.14 -5.36
N THR A 104 0.60 8.80 -5.74
CA THR A 104 -0.19 9.62 -4.83
C THR A 104 -1.60 9.05 -4.72
N CYS A 105 -2.10 8.92 -3.49
CA CYS A 105 -3.49 8.54 -3.25
C CYS A 105 -4.36 9.78 -3.35
N LEU A 106 -5.35 9.73 -4.23
CA LEU A 106 -6.30 10.83 -4.43
C LEU A 106 -7.54 10.54 -3.60
N ASP A 107 -7.49 10.89 -2.32
CA ASP A 107 -8.56 10.57 -1.37
C ASP A 107 -9.88 11.29 -1.68
N ASP A 108 -9.80 12.46 -2.31
CA ASP A 108 -10.96 13.28 -2.64
C ASP A 108 -11.63 12.89 -3.95
N VAL A 109 -11.01 11.96 -4.69
CA VAL A 109 -11.53 11.53 -5.99
C VAL A 109 -12.21 10.19 -5.83
N LEU A 110 -13.50 10.14 -6.16
CA LEU A 110 -14.27 8.90 -6.06
C LEU A 110 -14.10 8.06 -7.32
N ILE A 111 -14.03 6.73 -7.13
CA ILE A 111 -14.02 5.79 -8.24
C ILE A 111 -15.43 5.74 -8.83
N PRO A 112 -15.58 5.92 -10.15
CA PRO A 112 -16.90 5.79 -10.78
C PRO A 112 -17.50 4.40 -10.54
N GLU A 113 -18.81 4.33 -10.37
CA GLU A 113 -19.50 3.07 -10.22
C GLU A 113 -19.39 2.25 -11.50
N VAL A 114 -18.88 1.03 -11.37
CA VAL A 114 -18.75 0.10 -12.49
C VAL A 114 -19.92 -0.85 -12.48
N LYS A 115 -20.69 -0.87 -13.55
CA LYS A 115 -21.79 -1.82 -13.72
C LYS A 115 -21.24 -3.12 -14.26
N LEU A 116 -21.40 -4.19 -13.46
CA LEU A 116 -20.95 -5.52 -13.84
C LEU A 116 -22.10 -6.30 -14.46
N PRO A 117 -21.79 -7.28 -15.33
CA PRO A 117 -22.82 -8.16 -15.85
C PRO A 117 -23.56 -8.92 -14.74
N MET A 118 -24.74 -9.42 -15.07
CA MET A 118 -25.54 -10.18 -14.12
C MET A 118 -24.75 -11.38 -13.58
N HIS A 119 -24.88 -11.63 -12.28
CA HIS A 119 -24.17 -12.69 -11.54
C HIS A 119 -22.69 -12.45 -11.28
N PHE A 120 -22.15 -11.29 -11.70
CA PHE A 120 -20.79 -10.90 -11.33
C PHE A 120 -20.82 -10.24 -9.97
N ILE A 121 -19.92 -10.66 -9.09
CA ILE A 121 -19.82 -10.11 -7.74
C ILE A 121 -18.54 -9.30 -7.63
N LYS A 122 -18.66 -7.99 -7.34
CA LYS A 122 -17.50 -7.15 -7.15
C LYS A 122 -16.95 -7.36 -5.73
N LYS A 123 -15.71 -7.80 -5.62
CA LYS A 123 -15.04 -7.92 -4.32
C LYS A 123 -14.15 -6.72 -4.04
N GLN A 124 -13.53 -6.19 -5.07
CA GLN A 124 -12.61 -5.06 -4.93
C GLN A 124 -12.52 -4.32 -6.26
N ALA A 125 -12.39 -3.01 -6.19
CA ALA A 125 -12.13 -2.18 -7.36
C ALA A 125 -10.99 -1.23 -7.05
N ALA A 126 -10.12 -1.01 -8.03
CA ALA A 126 -9.04 -0.04 -7.93
C ALA A 126 -8.95 0.72 -9.22
N MET A 127 -8.61 1.99 -9.14
CA MET A 127 -8.40 2.82 -10.31
C MET A 127 -7.02 3.46 -10.24
N VAL A 128 -6.24 3.29 -11.30
CA VAL A 128 -4.90 3.84 -11.39
C VAL A 128 -4.85 4.78 -12.59
N VAL A 129 -4.41 6.00 -12.34
CA VAL A 129 -4.24 7.01 -13.37
C VAL A 129 -2.75 7.28 -13.56
N ASN A 130 -2.28 7.16 -14.79
CA ASN A 130 -0.89 7.45 -15.14
C ASN A 130 -0.84 8.81 -15.82
N GLY A 131 0.12 9.65 -15.42
CA GLY A 131 0.25 10.97 -16.00
C GLY A 131 1.42 11.72 -15.41
N VAL A 132 1.33 13.05 -15.42
CA VAL A 132 2.37 13.92 -14.87
C VAL A 132 1.80 14.66 -13.67
N CYS A 133 2.49 14.58 -12.52
CA CYS A 133 2.01 15.23 -11.31
C CYS A 133 2.13 16.76 -11.40
N GLY A 134 1.48 17.47 -10.46
CA GLY A 134 1.47 18.92 -10.46
C GLY A 134 2.85 19.57 -10.28
N ILE A 135 3.80 18.84 -9.71
CA ILE A 135 5.16 19.35 -9.52
C ILE A 135 5.98 19.17 -10.80
N CYS A 136 5.79 18.07 -11.53
CA CYS A 136 6.54 17.78 -12.76
C CYS A 136 5.93 18.43 -14.00
N GLY A 137 4.66 18.80 -13.93
CA GLY A 137 3.93 19.42 -15.05
C GLY A 137 4.18 20.88 -15.26
#